data_5ebb486d02700e1354b08051daf48507
#
_entry.id   5ebb486d02700e1354b08051daf48507
#
_cell.length_a   1.000
_cell.length_b   1.000
_cell.length_c   1.000
_cell.angle_alpha   90.00
_cell.angle_beta   90.00
_cell.angle_gamma   90.00
#
_symmetry.space_group_name_H-M   'P 1'
#
loop_
_entity.id
_entity.type
_entity.pdbx_description
1 polymer ?
#
loop_
_entity_poly.entity_id
_entity_poly.type
_entity_poly.pdbx_seq_one_letter_code
_entity_poly.pdbx_strand_id
1 'polypeptide(L)'
;MAKDVPNLTVNVTLEDDDFEILKQKAKEVGTSVEKYLVNEFANDYFVKISDENYNAKADTFDNRVGRALALAYQKMNKWKERDARNKI
;
A
#
# COMPACT_ATOMS: atom_id res chain seq x y z
N MET A 1 3.48 17.21 -0.92
CA MET A 1 2.09 16.90 -0.60
C MET A 1 1.78 15.45 -0.86
N ALA A 2 0.87 14.88 -0.10
CA ALA A 2 0.48 13.48 -0.25
C ALA A 2 -0.76 13.35 -1.15
N LYS A 3 -0.84 12.26 -1.90
CA LYS A 3 -1.97 11.97 -2.78
C LYS A 3 -2.57 10.62 -2.44
N ASP A 4 -3.89 10.54 -2.50
CA ASP A 4 -4.60 9.28 -2.33
C ASP A 4 -4.64 8.52 -3.66
N VAL A 5 -4.49 7.20 -3.59
CA VAL A 5 -4.62 6.33 -4.76
C VAL A 5 -6.10 6.25 -5.14
N PRO A 6 -6.47 6.65 -6.37
CA PRO A 6 -7.87 6.69 -6.76
C PRO A 6 -8.48 5.30 -6.91
N ASN A 7 -9.76 5.18 -6.62
CA ASN A 7 -10.58 3.98 -6.82
C ASN A 7 -10.12 2.76 -6.01
N LEU A 8 -9.28 2.98 -4.98
CA LEU A 8 -8.84 1.91 -4.11
C LEU A 8 -9.86 1.72 -2.98
N THR A 9 -10.15 0.45 -2.62
CA THR A 9 -11.08 0.11 -1.54
C THR A 9 -10.64 0.67 -0.19
N VAL A 10 -9.32 0.73 0.04
CA VAL A 10 -8.73 1.36 1.21
C VAL A 10 -8.00 2.62 0.76
N ASN A 11 -8.05 3.66 1.58
CA ASN A 11 -7.36 4.92 1.28
C ASN A 11 -5.88 4.79 1.63
N VAL A 12 -5.04 4.77 0.59
CA VAL A 12 -3.59 4.74 0.75
C VAL A 12 -3.06 6.12 0.36
N THR A 13 -2.41 6.78 1.30
CA THR A 13 -1.85 8.11 1.09
C THR A 13 -0.35 8.00 0.83
N LEU A 14 0.10 8.49 -0.32
CA LEU A 14 1.49 8.44 -0.74
C LEU A 14 2.05 9.84 -0.98
N GLU A 15 3.37 9.99 -0.81
CA GLU A 15 4.07 11.19 -1.23
C GLU A 15 3.95 11.34 -2.74
N ASP A 16 3.98 12.60 -3.22
CA ASP A 16 3.83 12.87 -4.66
C ASP A 16 4.86 12.11 -5.49
N ASP A 17 6.11 12.09 -5.06
CA ASP A 17 7.19 11.40 -5.77
C ASP A 17 6.95 9.90 -5.83
N ASP A 18 6.52 9.31 -4.72
CA ASP A 18 6.23 7.87 -4.67
C ASP A 18 5.01 7.52 -5.53
N PHE A 19 4.01 8.39 -5.55
CA PHE A 19 2.83 8.19 -6.39
C PHE A 19 3.21 8.19 -7.88
N GLU A 20 4.07 9.11 -8.29
CA GLU A 20 4.52 9.18 -9.69
C GLU A 20 5.33 7.95 -10.09
N ILE A 21 6.20 7.45 -9.20
CA ILE A 21 6.94 6.22 -9.45
C ILE A 21 5.99 5.04 -9.60
N LEU A 22 5.01 4.94 -8.72
CA LEU A 22 4.02 3.87 -8.75
C LEU A 22 3.18 3.92 -10.03
N LYS A 23 2.78 5.11 -10.42
CA LYS A 23 2.03 5.34 -11.65
C LYS A 23 2.81 4.89 -12.89
N GLN A 24 4.11 5.21 -12.91
CA GLN A 24 4.99 4.81 -14.02
C GLN A 24 5.13 3.28 -14.07
N LYS A 25 5.31 2.64 -12.93
CA LYS A 25 5.42 1.18 -12.84
C LYS A 25 4.14 0.49 -13.31
N ALA A 26 2.99 1.02 -12.90
CA ALA A 26 1.69 0.48 -13.33
C ALA A 26 1.51 0.60 -14.83
N LYS A 27 1.92 1.72 -15.40
CA LYS A 27 1.85 1.96 -16.84
C LYS A 27 2.73 0.97 -17.61
N GLU A 28 3.91 0.66 -17.09
CA GLU A 28 4.84 -0.28 -17.72
C GLU A 28 4.25 -1.68 -17.83
N VAL A 29 3.47 -2.10 -16.85
CA VAL A 29 2.80 -3.40 -16.86
C VAL A 29 1.42 -3.36 -17.52
N GLY A 30 0.95 -2.17 -17.89
CA GLY A 30 -0.34 -2.02 -18.56
C GLY A 30 -1.54 -2.18 -17.64
N THR A 31 -1.42 -1.75 -16.38
CA THR A 31 -2.50 -1.84 -15.39
C THR A 31 -2.73 -0.50 -14.71
N SER A 32 -3.79 -0.41 -13.92
CA SER A 32 -4.07 0.79 -13.12
C SER A 32 -3.17 0.83 -11.88
N VAL A 33 -3.02 2.03 -11.30
CA VAL A 33 -2.24 2.22 -10.08
C VAL A 33 -2.79 1.35 -8.94
N GLU A 34 -4.12 1.31 -8.79
CA GLU A 34 -4.76 0.54 -7.73
C GLU A 34 -4.50 -0.95 -7.89
N LYS A 35 -4.62 -1.49 -9.10
CA LYS A 35 -4.37 -2.92 -9.35
C LYS A 35 -2.90 -3.26 -9.17
N TYR A 36 -2.02 -2.38 -9.63
CA TYR A 36 -0.59 -2.58 -9.43
C TYR A 36 -0.26 -2.66 -7.94
N LEU A 37 -0.80 -1.72 -7.17
CA LEU A 37 -0.51 -1.62 -5.74
C LEU A 37 -0.98 -2.86 -4.97
N VAL A 38 -2.21 -3.31 -5.20
CA VAL A 38 -2.78 -4.41 -4.41
C VAL A 38 -2.37 -5.80 -4.91
N ASN A 39 -1.99 -5.93 -6.17
CA ASN A 39 -1.62 -7.21 -6.75
C ASN A 39 -0.11 -7.37 -6.89
N GLU A 40 0.52 -6.49 -7.66
CA GLU A 40 1.95 -6.61 -7.96
C GLU A 40 2.83 -6.16 -6.79
N PHE A 41 2.62 -4.93 -6.34
CA PHE A 41 3.44 -4.36 -5.28
C PHE A 41 3.27 -5.12 -3.96
N ALA A 42 2.04 -5.44 -3.58
CA ALA A 42 1.77 -6.12 -2.32
C ALA A 42 2.45 -7.48 -2.25
N ASN A 43 2.39 -8.26 -3.33
CA ASN A 43 3.04 -9.56 -3.40
C ASN A 43 4.55 -9.43 -3.28
N ASP A 44 5.15 -8.49 -4.02
CA ASP A 44 6.59 -8.25 -3.96
C ASP A 44 7.02 -7.81 -2.57
N TYR A 45 6.23 -6.96 -1.94
CA TYR A 45 6.52 -6.46 -0.60
C TYR A 45 6.47 -7.59 0.43
N PHE A 46 5.47 -8.48 0.35
CA PHE A 46 5.38 -9.63 1.25
C PHE A 46 6.59 -10.55 1.12
N VAL A 47 7.07 -10.77 -0.09
CA VAL A 47 8.27 -11.57 -0.32
C VAL A 47 9.48 -10.91 0.33
N LYS A 48 9.61 -9.59 0.19
CA LYS A 48 10.74 -8.84 0.77
C LYS A 48 10.76 -8.87 2.29
N ILE A 49 9.62 -8.64 2.93
CA ILE A 49 9.57 -8.61 4.40
C ILE A 49 9.72 -10.01 5.02
N SER A 50 9.56 -11.06 4.21
CA SER A 50 9.79 -12.44 4.65
C SER A 50 11.28 -12.79 4.66
N ASP A 51 12.12 -11.99 4.03
CA ASP A 51 13.57 -12.19 4.01
C ASP A 51 14.16 -11.76 5.35
N GLU A 52 14.97 -12.62 5.96
CA GLU A 52 15.61 -12.34 7.25
C GLU A 52 16.60 -11.17 7.18
N ASN A 53 17.09 -10.84 5.99
CA ASN A 53 17.99 -9.71 5.78
C ASN A 53 17.25 -8.41 5.46
N TYR A 54 15.93 -8.42 5.51
CA TYR A 54 15.13 -7.25 5.20
C TYR A 54 15.34 -6.13 6.23
N ASN A 55 15.63 -4.93 5.74
CA ASN A 55 15.81 -3.76 6.60
C ASN A 55 14.57 -2.88 6.57
N ALA A 56 13.69 -3.07 7.56
CA ALA A 56 12.43 -2.32 7.65
C ALA A 56 12.63 -0.82 7.93
N LYS A 57 13.81 -0.44 8.42
CA LYS A 57 14.12 0.95 8.76
C LYS A 57 14.73 1.74 7.60
N ALA A 58 15.10 1.08 6.52
CA ALA A 58 15.66 1.75 5.36
C ALA A 58 14.63 2.69 4.73
N ASP A 59 15.07 3.87 4.31
CA ASP A 59 14.20 4.82 3.62
C ASP A 59 14.23 4.56 2.12
N THR A 60 13.48 3.55 1.71
CA THR A 60 13.36 3.14 0.32
C THR A 60 11.93 3.33 -0.15
N PHE A 61 11.74 3.40 -1.48
CA PHE A 61 10.41 3.46 -2.08
C PHE A 61 9.53 2.31 -1.60
N ASP A 62 10.07 1.08 -1.60
CA ASP A 62 9.31 -0.10 -1.19
C ASP A 62 8.84 0.00 0.26
N ASN A 63 9.69 0.49 1.17
CA ASN A 63 9.34 0.62 2.57
C ASN A 63 8.30 1.72 2.79
N ARG A 64 8.44 2.85 2.11
CA ARG A 64 7.48 3.96 2.25
C ARG A 64 6.09 3.55 1.76
N VAL A 65 6.01 2.98 0.57
CA VAL A 65 4.74 2.55 -0.02
C VAL A 65 4.16 1.37 0.77
N GLY A 66 5.00 0.44 1.18
CA GLY A 66 4.58 -0.71 1.99
C GLY A 66 3.98 -0.31 3.32
N ARG A 67 4.59 0.67 4.01
CA ARG A 67 4.03 1.19 5.27
C ARG A 67 2.69 1.88 5.07
N ALA A 68 2.57 2.68 4.01
CA ALA A 68 1.32 3.36 3.70
C ALA A 68 0.20 2.34 3.44
N LEU A 69 0.50 1.29 2.69
CA LEU A 69 -0.45 0.22 2.40
C LEU A 69 -0.84 -0.53 3.68
N ALA A 70 0.14 -0.87 4.51
CA ALA A 70 -0.11 -1.57 5.78
C ALA A 70 -0.99 -0.75 6.72
N LEU A 71 -0.72 0.56 6.82
CA LEU A 71 -1.53 1.46 7.65
C LEU A 71 -2.97 1.53 7.17
N ALA A 72 -3.17 1.57 5.85
CA ALA A 72 -4.51 1.60 5.27
C ALA A 72 -5.29 0.33 5.62
N TYR A 73 -4.64 -0.83 5.51
CA TYR A 73 -5.27 -2.11 5.88
C TYR A 73 -5.56 -2.20 7.38
N GLN A 74 -4.67 -1.68 8.23
CA GLN A 74 -4.89 -1.65 9.67
C GLN A 74 -6.12 -0.81 10.03
N LYS A 75 -6.25 0.35 9.41
CA LYS A 75 -7.41 1.23 9.63
C LYS A 75 -8.71 0.55 9.20
N MET A 76 -8.67 -0.14 8.08
CA MET A 76 -9.85 -0.87 7.59
C MET A 76 -10.23 -2.01 8.54
N ASN A 77 -9.27 -2.76 9.05
CA ASN A 77 -9.53 -3.85 9.99
C ASN A 77 -10.12 -3.34 11.31
N LYS A 78 -9.59 -2.25 11.84
CA LYS A 78 -10.13 -1.63 13.06
C LYS A 78 -11.57 -1.17 12.85
N TRP A 79 -11.87 -0.65 11.67
CA TRP A 79 -13.20 -0.21 11.31
C TRP A 79 -14.19 -1.39 11.29
N LYS A 80 -13.78 -2.50 10.71
CA LYS A 80 -14.60 -3.73 10.66
C LYS A 80 -14.84 -4.30 12.04
N GLU A 81 -13.86 -4.32 12.91
CA GLU A 81 -13.99 -4.79 14.29
C GLU A 81 -14.99 -3.93 15.06
N ARG A 82 -14.92 -2.61 14.87
CA ARG A 82 -15.81 -1.66 15.50
C ARG A 82 -17.27 -1.90 15.08
N ASP A 83 -17.49 -2.09 13.79
CA ASP A 83 -18.81 -2.38 13.25
C ASP A 83 -19.38 -3.69 13.79
N ALA A 84 -18.54 -4.71 13.86
CA ALA A 84 -18.95 -6.01 14.38
C ALA A 84 -19.41 -5.91 15.85
N ARG A 85 -18.69 -5.10 16.66
CA ARG A 85 -19.05 -4.89 18.06
C ARG A 85 -20.37 -4.13 18.22
N ASN A 86 -20.62 -3.17 17.34
CA ASN A 86 -21.79 -2.31 17.43
C ASN A 86 -23.06 -3.01 16.95
N LYS A 87 -22.95 -4.15 16.31
CA LYS A 87 -24.08 -4.90 15.78
C LYS A 87 -24.66 -5.93 16.76
N ILE A 88 -24.11 -6.00 17.93
CA ILE A 88 -24.59 -6.95 18.95
C ILE A 88 -25.74 -6.36 19.73
#